data_f16fab61a7ad16f5b0f45b6027ee1667
#
_entry.id   f16fab61a7ad16f5b0f45b6027ee1667
#
_cell.length_a   1.000
_cell.length_b   1.000
_cell.length_c   1.000
_cell.angle_alpha   90.00
_cell.angle_beta   90.00
_cell.angle_gamma   90.00
#
_symmetry.space_group_name_H-M   'P 1'
#
loop_
_entity.id
_entity.type
_entity.pdbx_description
1 polymer ?
#
loop_
_entity_poly.entity_id
_entity_poly.type
_entity_poly.pdbx_seq_one_letter_code
_entity_poly.pdbx_strand_id
1 'polypeptide(L)'
;NQILATALVDMYSKCGLVELASSVFYGIVNKDSGAWNAIISGFAMNGYATRSLELFDHMVLGGTQPSEATFVAVISACTHASMVDKGLWLFGQMSSVYKVEPRLEHYACVVDLLARAGRLEEAEEFIEDKIGGISQGDANIWGALLGACRIYGNTAMGDRIWRKLA
;
A
#
# COMPACT_ATOMS: atom_id res chain seq x y z
N ASN A 1 -16.24 -17.62 16.62
CA ASN A 1 -16.79 -16.66 15.66
C ASN A 1 -15.67 -15.98 14.89
N GLN A 2 -15.63 -16.18 13.58
CA GLN A 2 -14.55 -15.69 12.70
C GLN A 2 -14.53 -14.17 12.60
N ILE A 3 -15.69 -13.53 12.57
CA ILE A 3 -15.79 -12.06 12.51
C ILE A 3 -15.13 -11.44 13.75
N LEU A 4 -15.38 -12.00 14.92
CA LEU A 4 -14.79 -11.53 16.17
C LEU A 4 -13.28 -11.78 16.19
N ALA A 5 -12.83 -12.93 15.70
CA ALA A 5 -11.41 -13.24 15.61
C ALA A 5 -10.67 -12.27 14.67
N THR A 6 -11.25 -11.98 13.50
CA THR A 6 -10.70 -10.98 12.57
C THR A 6 -10.64 -9.58 13.20
N ALA A 7 -11.67 -9.18 13.93
CA ALA A 7 -11.69 -7.91 14.66
C ALA A 7 -10.59 -7.85 15.74
N LEU A 8 -10.32 -8.97 16.43
CA LEU A 8 -9.22 -9.06 17.39
C LEU A 8 -7.84 -8.95 16.71
N VAL A 9 -7.67 -9.57 15.56
CA VAL A 9 -6.44 -9.43 14.77
C VAL A 9 -6.18 -7.96 14.43
N ASP A 10 -7.20 -7.27 13.95
CA ASP A 10 -7.11 -5.83 13.63
C ASP A 10 -6.80 -4.99 14.88
N MET A 11 -7.50 -5.23 15.98
CA MET A 11 -7.28 -4.51 17.24
C MET A 11 -5.87 -4.71 17.78
N TYR A 12 -5.39 -5.95 17.88
CA TYR A 12 -4.04 -6.22 18.36
C TYR A 12 -2.97 -5.61 17.44
N SER A 13 -3.18 -5.66 16.13
CA SER A 13 -2.29 -5.04 15.16
C SER A 13 -2.18 -3.53 15.36
N LYS A 14 -3.31 -2.85 15.56
CA LYS A 14 -3.34 -1.40 15.83
C LYS A 14 -2.71 -1.02 17.17
N CYS A 15 -2.70 -1.95 18.12
CA CYS A 15 -2.01 -1.77 19.40
C CYS A 15 -0.51 -2.11 19.34
N GLY A 16 0.00 -2.55 18.20
CA GLY A 16 1.39 -2.99 18.05
C GLY A 16 1.68 -4.38 18.59
N LEU A 17 0.65 -5.12 18.97
CA LEU A 17 0.75 -6.46 19.59
C LEU A 17 0.68 -7.55 18.51
N VAL A 18 1.66 -7.52 17.58
CA VAL A 18 1.66 -8.37 16.38
C VAL A 18 1.71 -9.87 16.67
N GLU A 19 2.36 -10.28 17.76
CA GLU A 19 2.42 -11.70 18.13
C GLU A 19 1.06 -12.21 18.65
N LEU A 20 0.32 -11.39 19.36
CA LEU A 20 -1.06 -11.72 19.74
C LEU A 20 -1.98 -11.77 18.54
N ALA A 21 -1.85 -10.81 17.63
CA ALA A 21 -2.58 -10.82 16.38
C ALA A 21 -2.31 -12.10 15.58
N SER A 22 -1.04 -12.52 15.47
CA SER A 22 -0.64 -13.77 14.82
C SER A 22 -1.27 -14.99 15.50
N SER A 23 -1.24 -15.07 16.81
CA SER A 23 -1.82 -16.19 17.55
C SER A 23 -3.31 -16.34 17.28
N VAL A 24 -4.06 -15.23 17.27
CA VAL A 24 -5.48 -15.24 16.92
C VAL A 24 -5.69 -15.66 15.46
N PHE A 25 -4.90 -15.08 14.54
CA PHE A 25 -5.01 -15.40 13.13
C PHE A 25 -4.78 -16.89 12.84
N TYR A 26 -3.73 -17.47 13.38
CA TYR A 26 -3.43 -18.89 13.17
C TYR A 26 -4.46 -19.81 13.82
N GLY A 27 -5.20 -19.34 14.81
CA GLY A 27 -6.32 -20.06 15.43
C GLY A 27 -7.59 -20.07 14.57
N ILE A 28 -7.70 -19.24 13.55
CA ILE A 28 -8.85 -19.23 12.63
C ILE A 28 -8.76 -20.45 11.71
N VAL A 29 -9.78 -21.32 11.76
CA VAL A 29 -9.80 -22.56 10.96
C VAL A 29 -9.96 -22.26 9.47
N ASN A 30 -10.97 -21.47 9.12
CA ASN A 30 -11.26 -21.10 7.73
C ASN A 30 -10.99 -19.60 7.55
N LYS A 31 -9.79 -19.28 7.08
CA LYS A 31 -9.36 -17.91 6.86
C LYS A 31 -9.95 -17.36 5.57
N ASP A 32 -10.84 -16.37 5.69
CA ASP A 32 -11.32 -15.62 4.52
C ASP A 32 -10.37 -14.48 4.15
N SER A 33 -10.66 -13.77 3.07
CA SER A 33 -9.84 -12.64 2.62
C SER A 33 -9.76 -11.53 3.67
N GLY A 34 -10.81 -11.34 4.47
CA GLY A 34 -10.82 -10.37 5.58
C GLY A 34 -9.78 -10.68 6.65
N ALA A 35 -9.68 -11.94 7.07
CA ALA A 35 -8.69 -12.39 8.04
C ALA A 35 -7.25 -12.22 7.51
N TRP A 36 -7.02 -12.62 6.26
CA TRP A 36 -5.73 -12.42 5.60
C TRP A 36 -5.36 -10.93 5.50
N ASN A 37 -6.29 -10.09 5.04
CA ASN A 37 -6.05 -8.66 4.93
C ASN A 37 -5.74 -8.01 6.28
N ALA A 38 -6.43 -8.41 7.33
CA ALA A 38 -6.18 -7.90 8.68
C ALA A 38 -4.76 -8.18 9.16
N ILE A 39 -4.27 -9.41 8.99
CA ILE A 39 -2.91 -9.76 9.44
C ILE A 39 -1.83 -9.19 8.53
N ILE A 40 -2.03 -9.20 7.22
CA ILE A 40 -1.08 -8.60 6.25
C ILE A 40 -0.91 -7.10 6.54
N SER A 41 -2.01 -6.38 6.69
CA SER A 41 -2.00 -4.95 7.07
C SER A 41 -1.38 -4.75 8.45
N GLY A 42 -1.67 -5.63 9.39
CA GLY A 42 -1.12 -5.57 10.75
C GLY A 42 0.41 -5.61 10.76
N PHE A 43 1.00 -6.53 10.05
CA PHE A 43 2.46 -6.59 9.92
C PHE A 43 3.02 -5.41 9.15
N ALA A 44 2.36 -4.98 8.06
CA ALA A 44 2.78 -3.83 7.26
C ALA A 44 2.86 -2.55 8.11
N MET A 45 1.79 -2.23 8.86
CA MET A 45 1.74 -1.01 9.67
C MET A 45 2.71 -1.00 10.84
N ASN A 46 3.14 -2.16 11.31
CA ASN A 46 4.09 -2.30 12.41
C ASN A 46 5.55 -2.46 11.96
N GLY A 47 5.84 -2.26 10.67
CA GLY A 47 7.19 -2.27 10.13
C GLY A 47 7.74 -3.66 9.80
N TYR A 48 6.91 -4.69 9.80
CA TYR A 48 7.31 -6.06 9.45
C TYR A 48 6.99 -6.37 7.99
N ALA A 49 7.59 -5.63 7.07
CA ALA A 49 7.31 -5.74 5.63
C ALA A 49 7.56 -7.14 5.08
N THR A 50 8.67 -7.78 5.43
CA THR A 50 9.00 -9.13 4.96
C THR A 50 7.94 -10.15 5.39
N ARG A 51 7.53 -10.12 6.65
CA ARG A 51 6.47 -11.00 7.17
C ARG A 51 5.11 -10.72 6.50
N SER A 52 4.81 -9.45 6.24
CA SER A 52 3.59 -9.06 5.50
C SER A 52 3.58 -9.66 4.10
N LEU A 53 4.71 -9.58 3.37
CA LEU A 53 4.84 -10.16 2.03
C LEU A 53 4.80 -11.69 2.03
N GLU A 54 5.42 -12.34 3.01
CA GLU A 54 5.33 -13.80 3.18
C GLU A 54 3.88 -14.25 3.41
N LEU A 55 3.12 -13.52 4.21
CA LEU A 55 1.70 -13.81 4.44
C LEU A 55 0.87 -13.61 3.17
N PHE A 56 1.19 -12.62 2.36
CA PHE A 56 0.58 -12.47 1.03
C PHE A 56 0.84 -13.70 0.15
N ASP A 57 2.07 -14.18 0.11
CA ASP A 57 2.41 -15.39 -0.65
C ASP A 57 1.65 -16.62 -0.13
N HIS A 58 1.54 -16.78 1.19
CA HIS A 58 0.76 -17.87 1.81
C HIS A 58 -0.73 -17.77 1.48
N MET A 59 -1.30 -16.57 1.48
CA MET A 59 -2.68 -16.30 1.08
C MET A 59 -2.95 -16.79 -0.35
N VAL A 60 -2.07 -16.45 -1.28
CA VAL A 60 -2.17 -16.83 -2.69
C VAL A 60 -2.00 -18.33 -2.86
N LEU A 61 -0.97 -18.92 -2.26
CA LEU A 61 -0.69 -20.35 -2.32
C LEU A 61 -1.84 -21.17 -1.72
N GLY A 62 -2.49 -20.65 -0.70
CA GLY A 62 -3.65 -21.29 -0.07
C GLY A 62 -4.96 -21.16 -0.86
N GLY A 63 -4.93 -20.48 -2.00
CA GLY A 63 -6.08 -20.32 -2.89
C GLY A 63 -7.03 -19.18 -2.55
N THR A 64 -6.68 -18.33 -1.59
CA THR A 64 -7.47 -17.12 -1.28
C THR A 64 -7.10 -16.01 -2.24
N GLN A 65 -8.10 -15.47 -2.95
CA GLN A 65 -7.90 -14.41 -3.93
C GLN A 65 -7.57 -13.07 -3.25
N PRO A 66 -6.45 -12.41 -3.60
CA PRO A 66 -6.17 -11.06 -3.13
C PRO A 66 -7.22 -10.06 -3.61
N SER A 67 -7.52 -9.07 -2.78
CA SER A 67 -8.47 -7.99 -3.07
C SER A 67 -7.76 -6.64 -3.19
N GLU A 68 -8.54 -5.60 -3.50
CA GLU A 68 -8.05 -4.21 -3.50
C GLU A 68 -7.33 -3.86 -2.19
N ALA A 69 -7.92 -4.22 -1.05
CA ALA A 69 -7.34 -3.97 0.27
C ALA A 69 -6.01 -4.70 0.50
N THR A 70 -5.87 -5.92 -0.04
CA THR A 70 -4.63 -6.69 0.03
C THR A 70 -3.47 -5.93 -0.63
N PHE A 71 -3.71 -5.38 -1.82
CA PHE A 71 -2.68 -4.65 -2.56
C PHE A 71 -2.33 -3.31 -1.93
N VAL A 72 -3.29 -2.61 -1.34
CA VAL A 72 -2.97 -1.42 -0.52
C VAL A 72 -1.99 -1.80 0.60
N ALA A 73 -2.26 -2.88 1.31
CA ALA A 73 -1.43 -3.33 2.42
C ALA A 73 0.00 -3.71 1.99
N VAL A 74 0.14 -4.53 0.95
CA VAL A 74 1.48 -5.01 0.53
C VAL A 74 2.31 -3.93 -0.16
N ILE A 75 1.69 -3.02 -0.93
CA ILE A 75 2.41 -1.89 -1.53
C ILE A 75 2.86 -0.92 -0.43
N SER A 76 2.01 -0.64 0.56
CA SER A 76 2.38 0.17 1.72
C SER A 76 3.52 -0.46 2.54
N ALA A 77 3.51 -1.79 2.71
CA ALA A 77 4.63 -2.49 3.34
C ALA A 77 5.94 -2.23 2.61
N CYS A 78 5.93 -2.30 1.28
CA CYS A 78 7.10 -1.99 0.45
C CYS A 78 7.56 -0.54 0.60
N THR A 79 6.63 0.40 0.71
CA THR A 79 6.93 1.83 0.92
C THR A 79 7.72 2.03 2.21
N HIS A 80 7.26 1.47 3.31
CA HIS A 80 7.91 1.62 4.62
C HIS A 80 9.28 0.92 4.71
N ALA A 81 9.47 -0.13 3.93
CA ALA A 81 10.73 -0.88 3.88
C ALA A 81 11.67 -0.44 2.76
N SER A 82 11.32 0.61 2.01
CA SER A 82 12.09 1.09 0.85
C SER A 82 12.30 0.02 -0.24
N MET A 83 11.35 -0.90 -0.37
CA MET A 83 11.36 -1.98 -1.37
C MET A 83 10.66 -1.53 -2.65
N VAL A 84 11.24 -0.55 -3.35
CA VAL A 84 10.59 0.16 -4.45
C VAL A 84 10.24 -0.77 -5.62
N ASP A 85 11.21 -1.54 -6.09
CA ASP A 85 11.00 -2.44 -7.25
C ASP A 85 9.97 -3.52 -6.95
N LYS A 86 9.96 -4.06 -5.72
CA LYS A 86 8.94 -5.03 -5.28
C LYS A 86 7.55 -4.41 -5.25
N GLY A 87 7.42 -3.19 -4.74
CA GLY A 87 6.14 -2.47 -4.70
C GLY A 87 5.59 -2.18 -6.09
N LEU A 88 6.44 -1.73 -7.01
CA LEU A 88 6.07 -1.49 -8.41
C LEU A 88 5.68 -2.78 -9.13
N TRP A 89 6.41 -3.88 -8.86
CA TRP A 89 6.09 -5.18 -9.40
C TRP A 89 4.72 -5.67 -8.92
N LEU A 90 4.43 -5.55 -7.62
CA LEU A 90 3.13 -5.92 -7.04
C LEU A 90 1.98 -5.10 -7.65
N PHE A 91 2.19 -3.81 -7.86
CA PHE A 91 1.21 -2.97 -8.55
C PHE A 91 0.93 -3.48 -9.97
N GLY A 92 1.97 -3.86 -10.72
CA GLY A 92 1.80 -4.46 -12.04
C GLY A 92 1.07 -5.79 -12.01
N GLN A 93 1.34 -6.64 -11.03
CA GLN A 93 0.68 -7.95 -10.85
C GLN A 93 -0.82 -7.81 -10.55
N MET A 94 -1.22 -6.75 -9.90
CA MET A 94 -2.58 -6.49 -9.48
C MET A 94 -3.60 -6.64 -10.62
N SER A 95 -3.37 -5.98 -11.75
CA SER A 95 -4.26 -6.08 -12.91
C SER A 95 -3.90 -7.22 -13.85
N SER A 96 -2.61 -7.47 -14.11
CA SER A 96 -2.17 -8.46 -15.10
C SER A 96 -2.42 -9.90 -14.65
N VAL A 97 -2.16 -10.22 -13.38
CA VAL A 97 -2.27 -11.58 -12.84
C VAL A 97 -3.56 -11.79 -12.05
N TYR A 98 -3.84 -10.88 -11.12
CA TYR A 98 -4.95 -11.05 -10.18
C TYR A 98 -6.27 -10.44 -10.66
N LYS A 99 -6.25 -9.69 -11.76
CA LYS A 99 -7.45 -9.06 -12.35
C LYS A 99 -8.16 -8.11 -11.39
N VAL A 100 -7.39 -7.46 -10.51
CA VAL A 100 -7.88 -6.43 -9.61
C VAL A 100 -7.57 -5.06 -10.24
N GLU A 101 -8.61 -4.28 -10.51
CA GLU A 101 -8.44 -2.97 -11.13
C GLU A 101 -7.87 -1.96 -10.14
N PRO A 102 -6.76 -1.28 -10.47
CA PRO A 102 -6.21 -0.22 -9.63
C PRO A 102 -7.19 0.94 -9.49
N ARG A 103 -7.26 1.49 -8.28
CA ARG A 103 -8.04 2.66 -7.93
C ARG A 103 -7.14 3.78 -7.41
N LEU A 104 -7.72 4.92 -7.12
CA LEU A 104 -7.00 6.11 -6.65
C LEU A 104 -6.13 5.81 -5.42
N GLU A 105 -6.60 4.97 -4.49
CA GLU A 105 -5.83 4.57 -3.31
C GLU A 105 -4.57 3.78 -3.65
N HIS A 106 -4.60 2.96 -4.69
CA HIS A 106 -3.43 2.22 -5.18
C HIS A 106 -2.43 3.16 -5.87
N TYR A 107 -2.92 4.12 -6.63
CA TYR A 107 -2.08 5.18 -7.23
C TYR A 107 -1.39 6.01 -6.15
N ALA A 108 -2.13 6.36 -5.08
CA ALA A 108 -1.56 7.06 -3.93
C ALA A 108 -0.42 6.27 -3.27
N CYS A 109 -0.59 4.96 -3.11
CA CYS A 109 0.47 4.08 -2.57
C CYS A 109 1.72 4.07 -3.45
N VAL A 110 1.56 4.00 -4.78
CA VAL A 110 2.69 4.00 -5.72
C VAL A 110 3.41 5.35 -5.71
N VAL A 111 2.66 6.45 -5.69
CA VAL A 111 3.25 7.80 -5.60
C VAL A 111 4.03 7.97 -4.30
N ASP A 112 3.48 7.52 -3.17
CA ASP A 112 4.18 7.57 -1.88
C ASP A 112 5.46 6.71 -1.91
N LEU A 113 5.41 5.53 -2.51
CA LEU A 113 6.54 4.63 -2.70
C LEU A 113 7.68 5.32 -3.48
N LEU A 114 7.37 5.91 -4.62
CA LEU A 114 8.33 6.61 -5.48
C LEU A 114 8.86 7.89 -4.83
N ALA A 115 7.97 8.68 -4.25
CA ALA A 115 8.31 9.94 -3.62
C ALA A 115 9.26 9.76 -2.43
N ARG A 116 9.00 8.79 -1.56
CA ARG A 116 9.89 8.47 -0.43
C ARG A 116 11.25 7.94 -0.85
N ALA A 117 11.33 7.30 -2.01
CA ALA A 117 12.58 6.83 -2.59
C ALA A 117 13.36 7.93 -3.33
N GLY A 118 12.82 9.14 -3.42
CA GLY A 118 13.45 10.24 -4.16
C GLY A 118 13.29 10.15 -5.69
N ARG A 119 12.49 9.21 -6.18
CA ARG A 119 12.21 9.02 -7.62
C ARG A 119 11.08 9.96 -8.07
N LEU A 120 11.33 11.27 -7.94
CA LEU A 120 10.30 12.29 -8.07
C LEU A 120 9.77 12.46 -9.49
N GLU A 121 10.65 12.39 -10.49
CA GLU A 121 10.27 12.48 -11.92
C GLU A 121 9.37 11.32 -12.31
N GLU A 122 9.70 10.11 -11.87
CA GLU A 122 8.87 8.92 -12.11
C GLU A 122 7.50 9.03 -11.41
N ALA A 123 7.47 9.60 -10.20
CA ALA A 123 6.22 9.86 -9.48
C ALA A 123 5.34 10.86 -10.24
N GLU A 124 5.91 11.95 -10.76
CA GLU A 124 5.19 12.94 -11.55
C GLU A 124 4.62 12.31 -12.83
N GLU A 125 5.46 11.59 -13.57
CA GLU A 125 5.05 10.88 -14.80
C GLU A 125 3.92 9.87 -14.51
N PHE A 126 4.02 9.13 -13.42
CA PHE A 126 3.00 8.18 -13.00
C PHE A 126 1.66 8.86 -12.73
N ILE A 127 1.67 9.99 -12.02
CA ILE A 127 0.44 10.75 -11.75
C ILE A 127 -0.18 11.25 -13.05
N GLU A 128 0.63 11.81 -13.95
CA GLU A 128 0.15 12.35 -15.23
C GLU A 128 -0.43 11.24 -16.12
N ASP A 129 0.21 10.07 -16.16
CA ASP A 129 -0.24 8.92 -16.96
C ASP A 129 -1.54 8.31 -16.42
N LYS A 130 -1.65 8.11 -15.10
CA LYS A 130 -2.77 7.38 -14.48
C LYS A 130 -3.97 8.25 -14.16
N ILE A 131 -3.75 9.50 -13.81
CA ILE A 131 -4.79 10.41 -13.33
C ILE A 131 -5.14 11.46 -14.38
N GLY A 132 -4.17 11.92 -15.15
CA GLY A 132 -4.37 12.72 -16.36
C GLY A 132 -4.87 14.15 -16.16
N GLY A 133 -4.84 14.67 -14.94
CA GLY A 133 -5.28 16.02 -14.64
C GLY A 133 -5.59 16.22 -13.16
N ILE A 134 -5.79 17.46 -12.76
CA ILE A 134 -6.06 17.79 -11.37
C ILE A 134 -7.56 17.81 -11.14
N SER A 135 -8.07 16.83 -10.41
CA SER A 135 -9.40 16.85 -9.81
C SER A 135 -9.31 16.99 -8.30
N GLN A 136 -10.42 17.32 -7.65
CA GLN A 136 -10.43 17.46 -6.18
C GLN A 136 -9.98 16.19 -5.43
N GLY A 137 -10.19 15.01 -6.01
CA GLY A 137 -9.77 13.74 -5.43
C GLY A 137 -8.25 13.53 -5.48
N ASP A 138 -7.56 14.21 -6.36
CA ASP A 138 -6.15 14.00 -6.67
C ASP A 138 -5.23 14.93 -5.87
N ALA A 139 -5.78 15.94 -5.19
CA ALA A 139 -5.02 16.94 -4.45
C ALA A 139 -4.10 16.34 -3.39
N ASN A 140 -4.52 15.26 -2.74
CA ASN A 140 -3.71 14.57 -1.75
C ASN A 140 -2.49 13.88 -2.37
N ILE A 141 -2.64 13.32 -3.57
CA ILE A 141 -1.55 12.66 -4.30
C ILE A 141 -0.51 13.67 -4.76
N TRP A 142 -0.95 14.78 -5.35
CA TRP A 142 -0.08 15.89 -5.71
C TRP A 142 0.58 16.52 -4.48
N GLY A 143 -0.15 16.64 -3.38
CA GLY A 143 0.37 17.12 -2.10
C GLY A 143 1.49 16.24 -1.54
N ALA A 144 1.38 14.93 -1.68
CA ALA A 144 2.43 14.00 -1.28
C ALA A 144 3.71 14.19 -2.10
N LEU A 145 3.59 14.37 -3.42
CA LEU A 145 4.73 14.66 -4.29
C LEU A 145 5.34 16.03 -3.98
N LEU A 146 4.52 17.03 -3.72
CA LEU A 146 4.98 18.36 -3.33
C LEU A 146 5.76 18.33 -2.00
N GLY A 147 5.28 17.56 -1.03
CA GLY A 147 5.98 17.31 0.22
C GLY A 147 7.36 16.67 0.02
N ALA A 148 7.44 15.70 -0.88
CA ALA A 148 8.70 15.06 -1.24
C ALA A 148 9.66 16.04 -1.94
N CYS A 149 9.16 16.92 -2.82
CA CYS A 149 9.98 17.97 -3.43
C CYS A 149 10.66 18.84 -2.39
N ARG A 150 9.97 19.16 -1.30
CA ARG A 150 10.54 19.90 -0.18
C ARG A 150 11.66 19.12 0.52
N ILE A 151 11.44 17.84 0.78
CA ILE A 151 12.43 16.97 1.46
C ILE A 151 13.71 16.84 0.63
N TYR A 152 13.58 16.64 -0.66
CA TYR A 152 14.69 16.42 -1.57
C TYR A 152 15.24 17.71 -2.22
N GLY A 153 14.68 18.87 -1.88
CA GLY A 153 15.16 20.16 -2.38
C GLY A 153 14.87 20.39 -3.88
N ASN A 154 13.90 19.71 -4.46
CA ASN A 154 13.52 19.89 -5.86
C ASN A 154 12.53 21.05 -6.01
N THR A 155 13.04 22.27 -5.93
CA THR A 155 12.24 23.50 -5.99
C THR A 155 11.60 23.72 -7.35
N ALA A 156 12.29 23.36 -8.44
CA ALA A 156 11.77 23.51 -9.80
C ALA A 156 10.50 22.66 -10.02
N MET A 157 10.51 21.41 -9.58
CA MET A 157 9.33 20.56 -9.63
C MET A 157 8.24 21.08 -8.70
N GLY A 158 8.61 21.49 -7.49
CA GLY A 158 7.67 22.05 -6.51
C GLY A 158 6.92 23.26 -7.06
N ASP A 159 7.61 24.20 -7.70
CA ASP A 159 7.01 25.36 -8.34
C ASP A 159 6.08 24.97 -9.51
N ARG A 160 6.49 23.99 -10.30
CA ARG A 160 5.69 23.50 -11.42
C ARG A 160 4.39 22.85 -10.93
N ILE A 161 4.47 22.02 -9.91
CA ILE A 161 3.30 21.36 -9.29
C ILE A 161 2.38 22.42 -8.67
N TRP A 162 2.94 23.36 -7.92
CA TRP A 162 2.18 24.43 -7.29
C TRP A 162 1.35 25.22 -8.31
N ARG A 163 1.94 25.55 -9.46
CA ARG A 163 1.23 26.26 -10.53
C ARG A 163 0.10 25.43 -11.13
N LYS A 164 0.24 24.10 -11.17
CA LYS A 164 -0.85 23.21 -11.62
C LYS A 164 -2.01 23.15 -10.61
N LEU A 165 -1.70 23.26 -9.29
CA LEU A 165 -2.71 23.18 -8.22
C LEU A 165 -3.40 24.52 -7.95
N ALA A 166 -2.76 25.60 -8.27
CA ALA A 166 -3.32 26.95 -8.07
C ALA A 166 -4.29 27.28 -9.20
#